data_bb834d0b184f4d0098b7d32ced675fe6
#
_entry.id   bb834d0b184f4d0098b7d32ced675fe6
#
_cell.length_a   1.000
_cell.length_b   1.000
_cell.length_c   1.000
_cell.angle_alpha   90.00
_cell.angle_beta   90.00
_cell.angle_gamma   90.00
#
_symmetry.space_group_name_H-M   'P 1'
#
loop_
_entity.id
_entity.type
_entity.pdbx_description
1 polymer ?
#
loop_
_entity_poly.entity_id
_entity_poly.type
_entity_poly.pdbx_seq_one_letter_code
_entity_poly.pdbx_strand_id
1 'polypeptide(L)'
;MGDWPALTKAGKPPNTLMMDDRAQMKEQLMLMYELQRRRAGMYLRDFLPYINPKYQMKWFHREIADACQAVFEGSWQKVMISMPPQHGKSEIASKSAPAWGLGKNPDLKIVEASYSATLSGGFNRAIQRIMSTEEYKKLFPDTFLNDERLAKYRGYVCNNEMFETVGHTGYFKTIGVGGGLTGTPADVAIIDDPVKDAMEANSPVTRENIWEWYTTVLSTRLHNDSRQLLIMTRWHEDDLAGRILNSPDGKNWKVINIPAVCVVENDGELQSGRHVGEALWPERHSLEKLNVEREKDPNNFNCLYQGDPASAEGRLYKEFKTYVDPKEYGEYVRSGCYIDVADKGTDDTTAICYDVYRGPVPIYNEKTKRFEPLMFALIKDVEKNPANTDTTRVTVPAMINRQSPAVGNVWCESNSGGDSFGRDVAKKIRAHMSLFHQGANKESRIITNAPMVNEQIVMPFDWERRFPGMHYAVTHYLSVFKANAHDDVPDVLTGIYEKELSVAGDVAYGKRRGLRRR
;
A
#
# COMPACT_ATOMS: atom_id res chain seq x y z
N MET A 1 -8.40 -25.67 -7.62
CA MET A 1 -9.27 -25.89 -8.80
C MET A 1 -9.84 -27.29 -8.65
N GLY A 2 -11.11 -27.41 -8.40
CA GLY A 2 -11.84 -28.68 -8.33
C GLY A 2 -13.20 -28.42 -8.93
N ASP A 3 -13.36 -28.84 -10.17
CA ASP A 3 -14.58 -28.72 -10.95
C ASP A 3 -15.70 -29.52 -10.28
N TRP A 4 -16.82 -28.86 -10.06
CA TRP A 4 -18.08 -29.51 -9.75
C TRP A 4 -18.63 -30.12 -11.03
N PRO A 5 -19.00 -31.40 -11.06
CA PRO A 5 -19.68 -31.96 -12.21
C PRO A 5 -21.05 -31.30 -12.38
N ALA A 6 -21.26 -30.73 -13.56
CA ALA A 6 -22.53 -30.22 -14.01
C ALA A 6 -23.58 -31.34 -13.95
N LEU A 7 -24.67 -31.13 -13.22
CA LEU A 7 -25.86 -31.96 -13.28
C LEU A 7 -26.48 -31.84 -14.68
N THR A 8 -26.24 -32.82 -15.52
CA THR A 8 -26.85 -32.95 -16.84
C THR A 8 -28.35 -33.19 -16.74
N LYS A 9 -29.08 -32.56 -17.63
CA LYS A 9 -30.54 -32.66 -17.77
C LYS A 9 -31.02 -34.10 -18.03
N ALA A 10 -32.13 -34.39 -17.36
CA ALA A 10 -33.15 -35.38 -17.73
C ALA A 10 -32.72 -36.85 -17.84
N GLY A 11 -32.58 -37.49 -16.70
CA GLY A 11 -32.92 -38.90 -16.53
C GLY A 11 -33.88 -39.00 -15.35
N LYS A 12 -34.97 -39.73 -15.48
CA LYS A 12 -35.84 -40.09 -14.34
C LYS A 12 -34.91 -40.62 -13.22
N PRO A 13 -35.08 -40.20 -11.95
CA PRO A 13 -34.28 -40.77 -10.88
C PRO A 13 -34.54 -42.27 -10.84
N PRO A 14 -33.49 -43.10 -10.76
CA PRO A 14 -33.71 -44.52 -10.54
C PRO A 14 -34.45 -44.66 -9.20
N ASN A 15 -35.60 -45.30 -9.22
CA ASN A 15 -36.51 -45.47 -8.08
C ASN A 15 -35.98 -46.47 -7.04
N THR A 16 -34.66 -46.58 -6.87
CA THR A 16 -34.01 -47.50 -5.93
C THR A 16 -32.65 -46.93 -5.45
N LEU A 17 -32.67 -45.74 -4.86
CA LEU A 17 -31.66 -45.48 -3.81
C LEU A 17 -32.15 -46.28 -2.60
N MET A 18 -31.42 -47.30 -2.20
CA MET A 18 -31.70 -48.08 -1.00
C MET A 18 -31.84 -47.13 0.18
N MET A 19 -32.67 -47.46 1.18
CA MET A 19 -32.84 -46.63 2.39
C MET A 19 -31.53 -46.32 3.08
N ASP A 20 -30.53 -47.17 2.95
CA ASP A 20 -29.17 -47.05 3.47
C ASP A 20 -28.41 -45.89 2.82
N ASP A 21 -28.46 -45.71 1.49
CA ASP A 21 -27.77 -44.64 0.77
C ASP A 21 -28.32 -43.24 1.17
N ARG A 22 -29.61 -43.15 1.39
CA ARG A 22 -30.25 -41.89 1.85
C ARG A 22 -29.88 -41.57 3.30
N ALA A 23 -29.74 -42.56 4.16
CA ALA A 23 -29.31 -42.36 5.54
C ALA A 23 -27.84 -41.91 5.60
N GLN A 24 -26.95 -42.54 4.83
CA GLN A 24 -25.55 -42.15 4.71
C GLN A 24 -25.40 -40.74 4.13
N MET A 25 -26.12 -40.40 3.06
CA MET A 25 -26.12 -39.06 2.48
C MET A 25 -26.58 -38.00 3.49
N LYS A 26 -27.61 -38.28 4.26
CA LYS A 26 -28.12 -37.40 5.32
C LYS A 26 -27.08 -37.20 6.42
N GLU A 27 -26.43 -38.27 6.85
CA GLU A 27 -25.35 -38.23 7.86
C GLU A 27 -24.14 -37.40 7.36
N GLN A 28 -23.71 -37.59 6.12
CA GLN A 28 -22.65 -36.80 5.50
C GLN A 28 -23.01 -35.31 5.42
N LEU A 29 -24.24 -34.98 5.03
CA LEU A 29 -24.71 -33.57 4.99
C LEU A 29 -24.74 -32.96 6.39
N MET A 30 -25.17 -33.71 7.40
CA MET A 30 -25.17 -33.24 8.80
C MET A 30 -23.72 -33.01 9.30
N LEU A 31 -22.80 -33.89 8.98
CA LEU A 31 -21.40 -33.76 9.33
C LEU A 31 -20.75 -32.54 8.64
N MET A 32 -21.03 -32.34 7.35
CA MET A 32 -20.55 -31.16 6.60
C MET A 32 -21.11 -29.86 7.20
N TYR A 33 -22.40 -29.83 7.55
CA TYR A 33 -23.01 -28.65 8.18
C TYR A 33 -22.38 -28.36 9.55
N GLU A 34 -22.16 -29.39 10.36
CA GLU A 34 -21.50 -29.23 11.67
C GLU A 34 -20.06 -28.76 11.53
N LEU A 35 -19.32 -29.27 10.53
CA LEU A 35 -17.97 -28.80 10.24
C LEU A 35 -17.96 -27.32 9.82
N GLN A 36 -18.88 -26.93 8.93
CA GLN A 36 -19.02 -25.51 8.51
C GLN A 36 -19.36 -24.64 9.71
N ARG A 37 -20.29 -25.06 10.57
CA ARG A 37 -20.66 -24.36 11.79
C ARG A 37 -19.46 -24.16 12.71
N ARG A 38 -18.68 -25.22 12.98
CA ARG A 38 -17.48 -25.13 13.81
C ARG A 38 -16.44 -24.18 13.22
N ARG A 39 -16.19 -24.27 11.93
CA ARG A 39 -15.28 -23.36 11.23
C ARG A 39 -15.74 -21.91 11.29
N ALA A 40 -17.02 -21.65 11.10
CA ALA A 40 -17.59 -20.31 11.20
C ALA A 40 -17.44 -19.70 12.61
N GLY A 41 -17.54 -20.50 13.66
CA GLY A 41 -17.25 -20.07 15.02
C GLY A 41 -15.77 -19.80 15.29
N MET A 42 -14.85 -20.48 14.56
CA MET A 42 -13.41 -20.34 14.72
C MET A 42 -12.80 -19.25 13.84
N TYR A 43 -13.28 -19.09 12.60
CA TYR A 43 -12.68 -18.24 11.58
C TYR A 43 -13.69 -17.25 11.00
N LEU A 44 -13.35 -15.97 11.04
CA LEU A 44 -14.18 -14.90 10.49
C LEU A 44 -14.42 -15.09 8.97
N ARG A 45 -13.44 -15.56 8.22
CA ARG A 45 -13.58 -15.85 6.79
C ARG A 45 -14.59 -16.95 6.46
N ASP A 46 -14.88 -17.84 7.41
CA ASP A 46 -15.92 -18.88 7.26
C ASP A 46 -17.25 -18.45 7.87
N PHE A 47 -17.24 -17.45 8.79
CA PHE A 47 -18.44 -16.90 9.43
C PHE A 47 -19.37 -16.20 8.43
N LEU A 48 -18.82 -15.32 7.59
CA LEU A 48 -19.65 -14.55 6.65
C LEU A 48 -20.43 -15.43 5.66
N PRO A 49 -19.83 -16.40 4.94
CA PRO A 49 -20.59 -17.31 4.08
C PRO A 49 -21.53 -18.26 4.86
N TYR A 50 -21.26 -18.54 6.13
CA TYR A 50 -22.19 -19.32 6.97
C TYR A 50 -23.45 -18.52 7.32
N ILE A 51 -23.30 -17.23 7.70
CA ILE A 51 -24.45 -16.34 7.98
C ILE A 51 -25.18 -15.93 6.70
N ASN A 52 -24.45 -15.72 5.61
CA ASN A 52 -25.00 -15.33 4.32
C ASN A 52 -24.48 -16.27 3.21
N PRO A 53 -25.15 -17.41 2.95
CA PRO A 53 -24.71 -18.37 1.95
C PRO A 53 -24.64 -17.85 0.51
N LYS A 54 -25.24 -16.68 0.23
CA LYS A 54 -25.16 -16.02 -1.08
C LYS A 54 -23.88 -15.17 -1.25
N TYR A 55 -23.13 -14.94 -0.17
CA TYR A 55 -21.92 -14.13 -0.23
C TYR A 55 -20.78 -14.89 -0.91
N GLN A 56 -20.24 -14.29 -1.96
CA GLN A 56 -19.12 -14.86 -2.72
C GLN A 56 -17.79 -14.40 -2.15
N MET A 57 -17.16 -15.25 -1.34
CA MET A 57 -15.83 -14.97 -0.81
C MET A 57 -14.78 -15.12 -1.91
N LYS A 58 -14.05 -14.03 -2.20
CA LYS A 58 -12.84 -14.00 -3.03
C LYS A 58 -11.60 -14.04 -2.14
N TRP A 59 -10.41 -14.20 -2.73
CA TRP A 59 -9.15 -14.25 -1.98
C TRP A 59 -8.94 -12.99 -1.12
N PHE A 60 -9.15 -11.80 -1.67
CA PHE A 60 -8.98 -10.54 -0.96
C PHE A 60 -9.99 -10.35 0.19
N HIS A 61 -11.20 -10.91 0.08
CA HIS A 61 -12.14 -10.94 1.20
C HIS A 61 -11.61 -11.80 2.35
N ARG A 62 -10.93 -12.93 2.04
CA ARG A 62 -10.32 -13.79 3.06
C ARG A 62 -9.17 -13.08 3.75
N GLU A 63 -8.33 -12.38 3.00
CA GLU A 63 -7.21 -11.60 3.55
C GLU A 63 -7.71 -10.53 4.53
N ILE A 64 -8.74 -9.76 4.15
CA ILE A 64 -9.36 -8.78 5.04
C ILE A 64 -9.98 -9.45 6.26
N ALA A 65 -10.68 -10.56 6.09
CA ALA A 65 -11.29 -11.29 7.20
C ALA A 65 -10.24 -11.81 8.18
N ASP A 66 -9.13 -12.37 7.67
CA ASP A 66 -8.02 -12.83 8.50
C ASP A 66 -7.35 -11.68 9.25
N ALA A 67 -7.17 -10.52 8.61
CA ALA A 67 -6.65 -9.31 9.25
C ALA A 67 -7.59 -8.78 10.35
N CYS A 68 -8.89 -8.71 10.06
CA CYS A 68 -9.90 -8.33 11.07
C CYS A 68 -9.92 -9.31 12.24
N GLN A 69 -9.87 -10.62 11.98
CA GLN A 69 -9.80 -11.64 13.02
C GLN A 69 -8.57 -11.43 13.91
N ALA A 70 -7.41 -11.18 13.31
CA ALA A 70 -6.17 -10.92 14.04
C ALA A 70 -6.29 -9.71 15.00
N VAL A 71 -7.03 -8.66 14.59
CA VAL A 71 -7.36 -7.52 15.46
C VAL A 71 -8.28 -7.94 16.58
N PHE A 72 -9.37 -8.64 16.29
CA PHE A 72 -10.36 -9.04 17.31
C PHE A 72 -9.82 -10.05 18.32
N GLU A 73 -8.89 -10.91 17.92
CA GLU A 73 -8.19 -11.87 18.80
C GLU A 73 -6.98 -11.24 19.51
N GLY A 74 -6.55 -10.04 19.12
CA GLY A 74 -5.46 -9.29 19.77
C GLY A 74 -4.05 -9.69 19.32
N SER A 75 -3.91 -10.51 18.27
CA SER A 75 -2.60 -10.82 17.67
C SER A 75 -2.00 -9.66 16.89
N TRP A 76 -2.86 -8.75 16.36
CA TRP A 76 -2.47 -7.48 15.78
C TRP A 76 -3.19 -6.33 16.48
N GLN A 77 -2.43 -5.31 16.91
CA GLN A 77 -3.02 -4.19 17.63
C GLN A 77 -3.56 -3.10 16.71
N LYS A 78 -2.87 -2.81 15.59
CA LYS A 78 -3.21 -1.70 14.71
C LYS A 78 -3.13 -2.13 13.26
N VAL A 79 -4.25 -2.07 12.57
CA VAL A 79 -4.35 -2.47 11.16
C VAL A 79 -5.04 -1.38 10.36
N MET A 80 -4.46 -1.05 9.21
CA MET A 80 -5.01 -0.15 8.23
C MET A 80 -5.30 -0.92 6.94
N ILE A 81 -6.53 -0.82 6.45
CA ILE A 81 -6.96 -1.50 5.22
C ILE A 81 -7.45 -0.47 4.22
N SER A 82 -6.80 -0.41 3.07
CA SER A 82 -7.26 0.35 1.91
C SER A 82 -7.65 -0.60 0.78
N MET A 83 -8.83 -0.40 0.22
CA MET A 83 -9.35 -1.21 -0.87
C MET A 83 -10.37 -0.40 -1.69
N PRO A 84 -10.53 -0.68 -2.99
CA PRO A 84 -11.44 0.07 -3.86
C PRO A 84 -12.88 0.09 -3.35
N PRO A 85 -13.67 1.10 -3.76
CA PRO A 85 -15.09 1.15 -3.45
C PRO A 85 -15.84 -0.09 -3.94
N GLN A 86 -16.90 -0.51 -3.20
CA GLN A 86 -17.78 -1.62 -3.56
C GLN A 86 -17.10 -3.02 -3.66
N HIS A 87 -15.93 -3.20 -3.06
CA HIS A 87 -15.26 -4.50 -2.99
C HIS A 87 -15.47 -5.23 -1.65
N GLY A 88 -16.45 -4.84 -0.83
CA GLY A 88 -16.87 -5.59 0.34
C GLY A 88 -16.14 -5.28 1.65
N LYS A 89 -15.25 -4.26 1.69
CA LYS A 89 -14.47 -3.90 2.88
C LYS A 89 -15.34 -3.72 4.14
N SER A 90 -16.37 -2.86 4.09
CA SER A 90 -17.24 -2.59 5.24
C SER A 90 -18.17 -3.75 5.60
N GLU A 91 -18.52 -4.64 4.63
CA GLU A 91 -19.31 -5.84 4.91
C GLU A 91 -18.55 -6.80 5.84
N ILE A 92 -17.24 -6.89 5.65
CA ILE A 92 -16.38 -7.74 6.48
C ILE A 92 -16.03 -7.01 7.78
N ALA A 93 -15.43 -5.83 7.68
CA ALA A 93 -14.76 -5.17 8.79
C ALA A 93 -15.72 -4.45 9.74
N SER A 94 -16.79 -3.80 9.22
CA SER A 94 -17.70 -2.97 10.01
C SER A 94 -19.03 -3.65 10.33
N LYS A 95 -19.29 -4.86 9.78
CA LYS A 95 -20.51 -5.61 10.10
C LYS A 95 -20.19 -7.00 10.61
N SER A 96 -19.51 -7.84 9.81
CA SER A 96 -19.29 -9.24 10.15
C SER A 96 -18.28 -9.43 11.27
N ALA A 97 -17.17 -8.67 11.25
CA ALA A 97 -16.12 -8.78 12.26
C ALA A 97 -16.60 -8.37 13.67
N PRO A 98 -17.33 -7.24 13.87
CA PRO A 98 -17.90 -6.91 15.17
C PRO A 98 -18.89 -7.95 15.68
N ALA A 99 -19.79 -8.45 14.80
CA ALA A 99 -20.74 -9.48 15.19
C ALA A 99 -20.03 -10.77 15.64
N TRP A 100 -19.04 -11.22 14.86
CA TRP A 100 -18.23 -12.40 15.19
C TRP A 100 -17.41 -12.18 16.47
N GLY A 101 -16.79 -11.01 16.60
CA GLY A 101 -15.97 -10.64 17.77
C GLY A 101 -16.77 -10.66 19.07
N LEU A 102 -17.98 -10.09 19.08
CA LEU A 102 -18.90 -10.15 20.22
C LEU A 102 -19.37 -11.59 20.50
N GLY A 103 -19.56 -12.39 19.46
CA GLY A 103 -19.87 -13.81 19.62
C GLY A 103 -18.75 -14.60 20.29
N LYS A 104 -17.50 -14.27 20.00
CA LYS A 104 -16.29 -14.87 20.62
C LYS A 104 -16.04 -14.38 22.02
N ASN A 105 -16.26 -13.09 22.24
CA ASN A 105 -16.09 -12.44 23.53
C ASN A 105 -17.23 -11.40 23.74
N PRO A 106 -18.30 -11.77 24.44
CA PRO A 106 -19.44 -10.88 24.65
C PRO A 106 -19.18 -9.71 25.60
N ASP A 107 -18.00 -9.64 26.23
CA ASP A 107 -17.57 -8.52 27.07
C ASP A 107 -16.78 -7.44 26.31
N LEU A 108 -16.53 -7.63 25.01
CA LEU A 108 -15.80 -6.64 24.18
C LEU A 108 -16.56 -5.31 24.08
N LYS A 109 -15.84 -4.23 24.28
CA LYS A 109 -16.31 -2.85 24.11
C LYS A 109 -15.84 -2.32 22.77
N ILE A 110 -16.76 -2.25 21.81
CA ILE A 110 -16.45 -1.86 20.44
C ILE A 110 -17.02 -0.47 20.17
N VAL A 111 -16.18 0.43 19.67
CA VAL A 111 -16.57 1.75 19.16
C VAL A 111 -16.30 1.79 17.67
N GLU A 112 -17.29 2.19 16.89
CA GLU A 112 -17.16 2.40 15.45
C GLU A 112 -17.48 3.84 15.08
N ALA A 113 -16.59 4.46 14.33
CA ALA A 113 -16.73 5.80 13.80
C ALA A 113 -16.71 5.79 12.27
N SER A 114 -17.56 6.62 11.66
CA SER A 114 -17.59 6.86 10.22
C SER A 114 -17.79 8.35 9.97
N TYR A 115 -17.68 8.81 8.69
CA TYR A 115 -17.90 10.23 8.36
C TYR A 115 -19.27 10.77 8.84
N SER A 116 -20.25 9.92 9.06
CA SER A 116 -21.56 10.34 9.60
C SER A 116 -22.17 9.32 10.56
N ALA A 117 -22.89 9.80 11.58
CA ALA A 117 -23.67 8.96 12.49
C ALA A 117 -24.77 8.14 11.78
N THR A 118 -25.28 8.62 10.66
CA THR A 118 -26.28 7.89 9.85
C THR A 118 -25.67 6.64 9.22
N LEU A 119 -24.45 6.71 8.68
CA LEU A 119 -23.79 5.56 8.09
C LEU A 119 -23.42 4.54 9.18
N SER A 120 -22.76 4.97 10.24
CA SER A 120 -22.38 4.09 11.34
C SER A 120 -23.59 3.46 12.05
N GLY A 121 -24.70 4.19 12.22
CA GLY A 121 -25.98 3.61 12.68
C GLY A 121 -26.54 2.56 11.71
N GLY A 122 -26.23 2.63 10.42
CA GLY A 122 -26.52 1.59 9.44
C GLY A 122 -25.76 0.29 9.71
N PHE A 123 -24.50 0.39 10.08
CA PHE A 123 -23.68 -0.76 10.49
C PHE A 123 -24.23 -1.40 11.78
N ASN A 124 -24.54 -0.58 12.77
CA ASN A 124 -25.15 -1.04 14.02
C ASN A 124 -26.40 -1.90 13.75
N ARG A 125 -27.35 -1.39 12.94
CA ARG A 125 -28.55 -2.16 12.57
C ARG A 125 -28.22 -3.45 11.81
N ALA A 126 -27.17 -3.46 10.97
CA ALA A 126 -26.76 -4.65 10.25
C ALA A 126 -26.20 -5.72 11.21
N ILE A 127 -25.39 -5.32 12.18
CA ILE A 127 -24.83 -6.20 13.22
C ILE A 127 -25.98 -6.79 14.06
N GLN A 128 -26.93 -5.97 14.51
CA GLN A 128 -28.10 -6.45 15.26
C GLN A 128 -28.88 -7.52 14.45
N ARG A 129 -29.08 -7.32 13.13
CA ARG A 129 -29.72 -8.32 12.26
C ARG A 129 -28.92 -9.61 12.20
N ILE A 130 -27.59 -9.53 12.03
CA ILE A 130 -26.71 -10.72 12.03
C ILE A 130 -26.88 -11.49 13.35
N MET A 131 -26.77 -10.80 14.49
CA MET A 131 -26.86 -11.41 15.82
C MET A 131 -28.26 -11.97 16.12
N SER A 132 -29.29 -11.51 15.42
CA SER A 132 -30.68 -12.00 15.57
C SER A 132 -30.98 -13.26 14.73
N THR A 133 -30.09 -13.68 13.81
CA THR A 133 -30.28 -14.86 12.98
C THR A 133 -30.18 -16.15 13.78
N GLU A 134 -30.90 -17.17 13.35
CA GLU A 134 -30.83 -18.50 13.99
C GLU A 134 -29.44 -19.14 13.82
N GLU A 135 -28.77 -18.86 12.71
CA GLU A 135 -27.38 -19.27 12.44
C GLU A 135 -26.41 -18.69 13.46
N TYR A 136 -26.54 -17.40 13.77
CA TYR A 136 -25.71 -16.75 14.79
C TYR A 136 -25.95 -17.31 16.18
N LYS A 137 -27.21 -17.47 16.59
CA LYS A 137 -27.59 -18.05 17.90
C LYS A 137 -27.07 -19.46 18.08
N LYS A 138 -27.00 -20.26 16.99
CA LYS A 138 -26.39 -21.60 17.03
C LYS A 138 -24.89 -21.58 17.19
N LEU A 139 -24.21 -20.53 16.68
CA LEU A 139 -22.77 -20.36 16.85
C LEU A 139 -22.41 -19.86 18.24
N PHE A 140 -23.14 -18.85 18.71
CA PHE A 140 -22.85 -18.10 19.93
C PHE A 140 -24.09 -18.02 20.83
N PRO A 141 -24.48 -19.14 21.47
CA PRO A 141 -25.72 -19.23 22.24
C PRO A 141 -25.75 -18.32 23.46
N ASP A 142 -24.58 -17.96 23.99
CA ASP A 142 -24.46 -17.12 25.17
C ASP A 142 -24.43 -15.60 24.84
N THR A 143 -24.40 -15.25 23.54
CA THR A 143 -24.34 -13.85 23.09
C THR A 143 -25.63 -13.46 22.42
N PHE A 144 -26.43 -12.61 23.06
CA PHE A 144 -27.70 -12.13 22.51
C PHE A 144 -27.97 -10.68 22.93
N LEU A 145 -28.88 -10.05 22.20
CA LEU A 145 -29.28 -8.66 22.39
C LEU A 145 -30.58 -8.59 23.16
N ASN A 146 -30.85 -7.42 23.76
CA ASN A 146 -32.11 -7.15 24.39
C ASN A 146 -33.25 -7.20 23.35
N ASP A 147 -34.25 -8.00 23.62
CA ASP A 147 -35.55 -7.97 22.91
C ASP A 147 -36.56 -7.28 23.84
N GLU A 148 -37.06 -6.11 23.44
CA GLU A 148 -38.02 -5.32 24.20
C GLU A 148 -39.29 -6.12 24.60
N ARG A 149 -39.57 -7.19 23.87
CA ARG A 149 -40.67 -8.13 24.18
C ARG A 149 -40.39 -9.02 25.37
N LEU A 150 -39.15 -9.12 25.80
CA LEU A 150 -38.73 -9.95 26.94
C LEU A 150 -38.50 -9.08 28.16
N ALA A 151 -39.52 -8.89 29.00
CA ALA A 151 -39.47 -8.06 30.23
C ALA A 151 -38.32 -8.40 31.17
N LYS A 152 -37.73 -9.60 31.08
CA LYS A 152 -36.61 -10.08 31.91
C LYS A 152 -35.32 -9.29 31.68
N TYR A 153 -35.13 -8.67 30.52
CA TYR A 153 -33.87 -7.98 30.13
C TYR A 153 -34.05 -6.47 30.03
N ARG A 154 -35.04 -5.90 30.71
CA ARG A 154 -35.19 -4.44 30.82
C ARG A 154 -33.95 -3.84 31.50
N GLY A 155 -33.36 -2.86 30.84
CA GLY A 155 -32.18 -2.16 31.36
C GLY A 155 -30.95 -2.23 30.44
N TYR A 156 -30.90 -3.17 29.48
CA TYR A 156 -29.85 -3.19 28.46
C TYR A 156 -30.25 -2.33 27.27
N VAL A 157 -29.30 -1.49 26.80
CA VAL A 157 -29.53 -0.63 25.63
C VAL A 157 -29.56 -1.47 24.35
N CYS A 158 -30.50 -1.18 23.46
CA CYS A 158 -30.53 -1.73 22.12
C CYS A 158 -31.24 -0.76 21.18
N ASN A 159 -30.47 0.15 20.57
CA ASN A 159 -30.98 1.18 19.65
C ASN A 159 -30.02 1.38 18.45
N ASN A 160 -30.24 2.42 17.65
CA ASN A 160 -29.43 2.69 16.45
C ASN A 160 -28.02 3.22 16.73
N GLU A 161 -27.76 3.73 17.93
CA GLU A 161 -26.46 4.30 18.29
C GLU A 161 -25.63 3.30 19.09
N MET A 162 -26.30 2.47 19.89
CA MET A 162 -25.62 1.55 20.79
C MET A 162 -26.51 0.32 21.05
N PHE A 163 -25.86 -0.83 21.21
CA PHE A 163 -26.45 -1.99 21.87
C PHE A 163 -25.45 -2.63 22.84
N GLU A 164 -25.99 -3.27 23.86
CA GLU A 164 -25.26 -4.01 24.89
C GLU A 164 -25.57 -5.51 24.76
N THR A 165 -24.57 -6.33 25.09
CA THR A 165 -24.71 -7.78 25.19
C THR A 165 -25.36 -8.15 26.51
N VAL A 166 -26.49 -8.85 26.47
CA VAL A 166 -27.26 -9.19 27.68
C VAL A 166 -26.47 -10.14 28.58
N GLY A 167 -26.38 -9.80 29.87
CA GLY A 167 -25.65 -10.60 30.84
C GLY A 167 -24.12 -10.38 30.85
N HIS A 168 -23.62 -9.48 30.02
CA HIS A 168 -22.20 -9.17 29.85
C HIS A 168 -21.94 -7.66 29.95
N THR A 169 -20.68 -7.26 29.89
CA THR A 169 -20.27 -5.85 29.96
C THR A 169 -19.95 -5.24 28.58
N GLY A 170 -20.02 -6.04 27.53
CA GLY A 170 -19.71 -5.63 26.17
C GLY A 170 -20.80 -4.81 25.53
N TYR A 171 -20.38 -4.02 24.56
CA TYR A 171 -21.28 -3.20 23.76
C TYR A 171 -20.68 -2.89 22.38
N PHE A 172 -21.56 -2.46 21.50
CA PHE A 172 -21.20 -1.85 20.22
C PHE A 172 -21.81 -0.44 20.17
N LYS A 173 -20.97 0.58 20.05
CA LYS A 173 -21.39 1.99 19.97
C LYS A 173 -20.92 2.62 18.69
N THR A 174 -21.80 3.33 18.00
CA THR A 174 -21.49 4.06 16.75
C THR A 174 -21.53 5.55 16.94
N ILE A 175 -20.63 6.26 16.22
CA ILE A 175 -20.60 7.72 16.19
C ILE A 175 -20.25 8.23 14.79
N GLY A 176 -20.52 9.50 14.53
CA GLY A 176 -19.89 10.24 13.44
C GLY A 176 -18.52 10.78 13.87
N VAL A 177 -17.56 10.86 12.97
CA VAL A 177 -16.29 11.58 13.19
C VAL A 177 -16.60 13.02 13.63
N GLY A 178 -15.88 13.52 14.64
CA GLY A 178 -16.20 14.79 15.31
C GLY A 178 -17.19 14.65 16.47
N GLY A 179 -17.86 13.50 16.64
CA GLY A 179 -18.75 13.21 17.75
C GLY A 179 -18.01 12.92 19.06
N GLY A 180 -18.71 13.13 20.20
CA GLY A 180 -18.14 12.91 21.53
C GLY A 180 -18.20 11.46 21.99
N LEU A 181 -17.13 10.98 22.66
CA LEU A 181 -17.02 9.64 23.26
C LEU A 181 -16.82 9.69 24.78
N THR A 182 -17.32 10.71 25.44
CA THR A 182 -17.12 10.87 26.89
C THR A 182 -17.64 9.66 27.67
N GLY A 183 -16.80 9.09 28.53
CA GLY A 183 -17.17 7.95 29.38
C GLY A 183 -17.33 6.61 28.65
N THR A 184 -16.88 6.48 27.41
CA THR A 184 -17.01 5.26 26.61
C THR A 184 -15.63 4.68 26.30
N PRO A 185 -15.08 3.76 27.12
CA PRO A 185 -13.82 3.08 26.82
C PRO A 185 -14.00 2.12 25.63
N ALA A 186 -12.91 1.83 24.91
CA ALA A 186 -12.96 0.91 23.76
C ALA A 186 -11.82 -0.11 23.84
N ASP A 187 -12.17 -1.39 23.74
CA ASP A 187 -11.23 -2.49 23.54
C ASP A 187 -10.86 -2.60 22.05
N VAL A 188 -11.83 -2.31 21.17
CA VAL A 188 -11.64 -2.26 19.72
C VAL A 188 -12.24 -0.97 19.18
N ALA A 189 -11.44 -0.16 18.52
CA ALA A 189 -11.88 1.01 17.77
C ALA A 189 -11.85 0.71 16.27
N ILE A 190 -12.97 0.89 15.59
CA ILE A 190 -13.11 0.76 14.14
C ILE A 190 -13.36 2.15 13.58
N ILE A 191 -12.61 2.53 12.55
CA ILE A 191 -12.83 3.77 11.79
C ILE A 191 -13.09 3.35 10.34
N ASP A 192 -14.32 3.55 9.85
CA ASP A 192 -14.71 3.18 8.49
C ASP A 192 -15.07 4.42 7.68
N ASP A 193 -14.28 4.67 6.63
CA ASP A 193 -14.41 5.80 5.71
C ASP A 193 -14.67 7.14 6.48
N PRO A 194 -13.63 7.71 7.15
CA PRO A 194 -13.79 8.91 7.99
C PRO A 194 -14.04 10.20 7.19
N VAL A 195 -13.92 10.16 5.85
CA VAL A 195 -14.13 11.25 4.91
C VAL A 195 -15.25 10.87 3.95
N LYS A 196 -16.16 11.80 3.69
CA LYS A 196 -17.36 11.55 2.88
C LYS A 196 -17.09 11.58 1.39
N ASP A 197 -16.39 12.61 0.93
CA ASP A 197 -16.20 12.89 -0.49
C ASP A 197 -14.90 13.69 -0.76
N ALA A 198 -14.62 13.93 -2.06
CA ALA A 198 -13.43 14.66 -2.49
C ALA A 198 -13.38 16.11 -1.96
N MET A 199 -14.52 16.76 -1.77
CA MET A 199 -14.58 18.15 -1.29
C MET A 199 -14.10 18.22 0.18
N GLU A 200 -14.56 17.30 1.02
CA GLU A 200 -14.10 17.18 2.41
C GLU A 200 -12.63 16.77 2.46
N ALA A 201 -12.21 15.81 1.63
CA ALA A 201 -10.84 15.33 1.57
C ALA A 201 -9.83 16.43 1.20
N ASN A 202 -10.20 17.31 0.27
CA ASN A 202 -9.35 18.42 -0.19
C ASN A 202 -9.37 19.63 0.77
N SER A 203 -10.27 19.65 1.77
CA SER A 203 -10.33 20.72 2.77
C SER A 203 -9.26 20.51 3.87
N PRO A 204 -8.23 21.38 3.98
CA PRO A 204 -7.26 21.30 5.07
C PRO A 204 -7.91 21.36 6.46
N VAL A 205 -8.97 22.17 6.60
CA VAL A 205 -9.70 22.31 7.86
C VAL A 205 -10.40 21.01 8.24
N THR A 206 -11.02 20.33 7.27
CA THR A 206 -11.67 19.03 7.53
C THR A 206 -10.65 17.98 7.93
N ARG A 207 -9.51 17.88 7.24
CA ARG A 207 -8.43 16.96 7.60
C ARG A 207 -7.87 17.23 8.99
N GLU A 208 -7.70 18.52 9.35
CA GLU A 208 -7.26 18.89 10.70
C GLU A 208 -8.28 18.51 11.76
N ASN A 209 -9.55 18.77 11.55
CA ASN A 209 -10.63 18.41 12.47
C ASN A 209 -10.70 16.88 12.70
N ILE A 210 -10.53 16.08 11.63
CA ILE A 210 -10.51 14.61 11.74
C ILE A 210 -9.29 14.16 12.55
N TRP A 211 -8.13 14.75 12.31
CA TRP A 211 -6.90 14.45 13.04
C TRP A 211 -7.01 14.83 14.53
N GLU A 212 -7.52 16.02 14.82
CA GLU A 212 -7.75 16.47 16.17
C GLU A 212 -8.74 15.55 16.90
N TRP A 213 -9.84 15.19 16.26
CA TRP A 213 -10.80 14.23 16.81
C TRP A 213 -10.14 12.87 17.09
N TYR A 214 -9.36 12.34 16.15
CA TYR A 214 -8.64 11.08 16.33
C TYR A 214 -7.70 11.13 17.54
N THR A 215 -6.91 12.19 17.68
CA THR A 215 -5.89 12.33 18.72
C THR A 215 -6.46 12.71 20.09
N THR A 216 -7.50 13.55 20.14
CA THR A 216 -8.02 14.10 21.40
C THR A 216 -9.27 13.39 21.91
N VAL A 217 -10.10 12.85 21.02
CA VAL A 217 -11.35 12.17 21.40
C VAL A 217 -11.19 10.66 21.36
N LEU A 218 -10.87 10.05 20.21
CA LEU A 218 -10.81 8.61 20.09
C LEU A 218 -9.64 8.02 20.89
N SER A 219 -8.43 8.54 20.70
CA SER A 219 -7.23 8.00 21.37
C SER A 219 -7.32 8.04 22.89
N THR A 220 -8.05 9.00 23.46
CA THR A 220 -8.26 9.08 24.92
C THR A 220 -9.24 8.03 25.46
N ARG A 221 -9.90 7.25 24.61
CA ARG A 221 -10.80 6.13 24.98
C ARG A 221 -10.09 4.79 24.94
N LEU A 222 -8.86 4.75 24.42
CA LEU A 222 -8.06 3.56 24.24
C LEU A 222 -7.13 3.35 25.44
N HIS A 223 -6.93 2.09 25.79
CA HIS A 223 -5.96 1.65 26.81
C HIS A 223 -4.84 0.83 26.12
N ASN A 224 -3.85 0.36 26.88
CA ASN A 224 -2.66 -0.30 26.35
C ASN A 224 -2.97 -1.52 25.45
N ASP A 225 -4.01 -2.28 25.80
CA ASP A 225 -4.42 -3.48 25.08
C ASP A 225 -5.51 -3.21 24.03
N SER A 226 -5.91 -1.95 23.85
CA SER A 226 -6.89 -1.57 22.84
C SER A 226 -6.34 -1.76 21.43
N ARG A 227 -7.22 -2.13 20.53
CA ARG A 227 -6.92 -2.44 19.14
C ARG A 227 -7.61 -1.48 18.22
N GLN A 228 -6.98 -1.16 17.10
CA GLN A 228 -7.49 -0.19 16.13
C GLN A 228 -7.55 -0.80 14.74
N LEU A 229 -8.67 -0.62 14.07
CA LEU A 229 -8.90 -1.02 12.70
C LEU A 229 -9.36 0.21 11.90
N LEU A 230 -8.50 0.72 11.03
CA LEU A 230 -8.83 1.80 10.10
C LEU A 230 -9.10 1.20 8.72
N ILE A 231 -10.31 1.40 8.23
CA ILE A 231 -10.73 0.93 6.91
C ILE A 231 -11.17 2.13 6.11
N MET A 232 -10.54 2.38 4.97
CA MET A 232 -10.94 3.51 4.16
C MET A 232 -10.56 3.36 2.68
N THR A 233 -11.23 4.11 1.83
CA THR A 233 -10.66 4.53 0.56
C THR A 233 -9.74 5.71 0.81
N ARG A 234 -8.58 5.72 0.17
CA ARG A 234 -7.67 6.87 0.26
C ARG A 234 -8.20 8.00 -0.61
N TRP A 235 -8.11 9.23 -0.16
CA TRP A 235 -8.59 10.41 -0.89
C TRP A 235 -7.50 11.46 -1.08
N HIS A 236 -6.58 11.55 -0.13
CA HIS A 236 -5.55 12.58 -0.09
C HIS A 236 -4.32 12.03 0.63
N GLU A 237 -3.11 12.50 0.26
CA GLU A 237 -1.87 12.10 0.96
C GLU A 237 -1.89 12.46 2.45
N ASP A 238 -2.46 13.63 2.79
CA ASP A 238 -2.64 14.15 4.16
C ASP A 238 -4.01 13.76 4.76
N ASP A 239 -4.62 12.64 4.35
CA ASP A 239 -5.79 12.08 5.01
C ASP A 239 -5.42 11.41 6.36
N LEU A 240 -6.42 10.93 7.11
CA LEU A 240 -6.16 10.31 8.41
C LEU A 240 -5.12 9.20 8.33
N ALA A 241 -5.18 8.35 7.30
CA ALA A 241 -4.21 7.28 7.09
C ALA A 241 -2.80 7.84 6.86
N GLY A 242 -2.66 8.84 5.99
CA GLY A 242 -1.37 9.49 5.72
C GLY A 242 -0.78 10.14 6.97
N ARG A 243 -1.59 10.85 7.76
CA ARG A 243 -1.14 11.47 9.02
C ARG A 243 -0.71 10.45 10.05
N ILE A 244 -1.44 9.35 10.20
CA ILE A 244 -1.05 8.25 11.09
C ILE A 244 0.30 7.67 10.66
N LEU A 245 0.47 7.35 9.37
CA LEU A 245 1.69 6.74 8.84
C LEU A 245 2.91 7.66 8.97
N ASN A 246 2.71 8.98 8.85
CA ASN A 246 3.75 9.99 9.03
C ASN A 246 4.00 10.35 10.50
N SER A 247 3.22 9.82 11.44
CA SER A 247 3.43 10.02 12.87
C SER A 247 4.45 9.02 13.44
N PRO A 248 5.01 9.27 14.65
CA PRO A 248 5.86 8.29 15.33
C PRO A 248 5.20 6.93 15.57
N ASP A 249 3.86 6.88 15.61
CA ASP A 249 3.06 5.67 15.78
C ASP A 249 2.89 4.88 14.46
N GLY A 250 3.16 5.48 13.32
CA GLY A 250 2.97 4.86 11.99
C GLY A 250 3.65 3.51 11.84
N LYS A 251 4.85 3.35 12.41
CA LYS A 251 5.61 2.08 12.41
C LYS A 251 4.92 0.91 13.12
N ASN A 252 3.92 1.19 13.96
CA ASN A 252 3.17 0.18 14.72
C ASN A 252 1.92 -0.29 13.96
N TRP A 253 1.62 0.31 12.81
CA TRP A 253 0.47 -0.03 11.99
C TRP A 253 0.84 -1.04 10.92
N LYS A 254 0.10 -2.13 10.85
CA LYS A 254 0.13 -3.02 9.71
C LYS A 254 -0.76 -2.45 8.61
N VAL A 255 -0.18 -2.21 7.43
CA VAL A 255 -0.88 -1.64 6.28
C VAL A 255 -1.17 -2.72 5.26
N ILE A 256 -2.43 -2.83 4.87
CA ILE A 256 -2.90 -3.69 3.80
C ILE A 256 -3.54 -2.80 2.74
N ASN A 257 -2.91 -2.70 1.58
CA ASN A 257 -3.45 -1.99 0.43
C ASN A 257 -3.70 -2.99 -0.71
N ILE A 258 -4.95 -3.11 -1.12
CA ILE A 258 -5.35 -4.02 -2.20
C ILE A 258 -5.89 -3.19 -3.36
N PRO A 259 -5.09 -2.94 -4.41
CA PRO A 259 -5.47 -2.07 -5.52
C PRO A 259 -6.48 -2.74 -6.47
N ALA A 260 -7.31 -1.91 -7.14
CA ALA A 260 -8.29 -2.39 -8.13
C ALA A 260 -7.62 -3.05 -9.33
N VAL A 261 -6.48 -2.55 -9.75
CA VAL A 261 -5.66 -3.12 -10.84
C VAL A 261 -4.31 -3.51 -10.23
N CYS A 262 -3.91 -4.74 -10.46
CA CYS A 262 -2.67 -5.30 -9.92
C CYS A 262 -1.44 -4.52 -10.40
N VAL A 263 -0.57 -4.13 -9.49
CA VAL A 263 0.68 -3.40 -9.78
C VAL A 263 1.93 -4.21 -9.44
N VAL A 264 1.77 -5.31 -8.71
CA VAL A 264 2.86 -6.23 -8.34
C VAL A 264 2.36 -7.66 -8.47
N GLU A 265 3.13 -8.54 -9.12
CA GLU A 265 2.80 -9.97 -9.27
C GLU A 265 2.48 -10.63 -7.92
N ASN A 266 1.41 -11.41 -7.88
CA ASN A 266 0.95 -12.09 -6.67
C ASN A 266 0.72 -11.13 -5.49
N ASP A 267 0.06 -9.99 -5.75
CA ASP A 267 -0.24 -9.01 -4.72
C ASP A 267 -1.11 -9.60 -3.57
N GLY A 268 -1.02 -8.97 -2.42
CA GLY A 268 -1.65 -9.45 -1.19
C GLY A 268 -0.80 -10.49 -0.43
N GLU A 269 -1.06 -10.63 0.86
CA GLU A 269 -0.34 -11.57 1.72
C GLU A 269 -0.66 -13.03 1.42
N LEU A 270 -1.88 -13.31 0.93
CA LEU A 270 -2.31 -14.66 0.55
C LEU A 270 -1.84 -15.08 -0.85
N GLN A 271 -0.99 -14.29 -1.50
CA GLN A 271 -0.50 -14.53 -2.85
C GLN A 271 -1.66 -14.79 -3.82
N SER A 272 -2.25 -13.73 -4.32
CA SER A 272 -3.47 -13.73 -5.13
C SER A 272 -3.39 -14.60 -6.41
N GLY A 273 -2.21 -14.83 -6.92
CA GLY A 273 -1.97 -15.38 -8.26
C GLY A 273 -2.29 -14.38 -9.37
N ARG A 274 -2.55 -13.12 -9.03
CA ARG A 274 -2.92 -12.06 -9.97
C ARG A 274 -1.67 -11.51 -10.66
N HIS A 275 -1.77 -11.29 -11.98
CA HIS A 275 -0.70 -10.68 -12.76
C HIS A 275 -0.85 -9.16 -12.84
N VAL A 276 0.27 -8.48 -13.05
CA VAL A 276 0.27 -7.02 -13.26
C VAL A 276 -0.70 -6.65 -14.38
N GLY A 277 -1.56 -5.67 -14.11
CA GLY A 277 -2.62 -5.22 -15.02
C GLY A 277 -3.96 -5.93 -14.87
N GLU A 278 -4.07 -6.98 -14.07
CA GLU A 278 -5.35 -7.67 -13.84
C GLU A 278 -6.25 -6.95 -12.83
N ALA A 279 -7.56 -6.96 -13.11
CA ALA A 279 -8.55 -6.40 -12.20
C ALA A 279 -8.73 -7.26 -10.94
N LEU A 280 -9.01 -6.62 -9.79
CA LEU A 280 -9.22 -7.28 -8.50
C LEU A 280 -10.44 -8.21 -8.51
N TRP A 281 -11.51 -7.76 -9.10
CA TRP A 281 -12.78 -8.49 -9.19
C TRP A 281 -13.38 -8.38 -10.59
N PRO A 282 -12.84 -9.11 -11.60
CA PRO A 282 -13.21 -8.93 -13.01
C PRO A 282 -14.70 -9.11 -13.28
N GLU A 283 -15.37 -10.05 -12.56
CA GLU A 283 -16.78 -10.34 -12.77
C GLU A 283 -17.71 -9.21 -12.31
N ARG A 284 -17.23 -8.32 -11.45
CA ARG A 284 -18.01 -7.19 -10.92
C ARG A 284 -17.50 -5.85 -11.42
N HIS A 285 -16.21 -5.72 -11.57
CA HIS A 285 -15.50 -4.51 -12.02
C HIS A 285 -14.49 -4.92 -13.07
N SER A 286 -14.92 -5.01 -14.33
CA SER A 286 -14.03 -5.40 -15.43
C SER A 286 -12.92 -4.37 -15.64
N LEU A 287 -11.82 -4.81 -16.26
CA LEU A 287 -10.68 -3.94 -16.55
C LEU A 287 -11.09 -2.78 -17.49
N GLU A 288 -12.01 -3.03 -18.44
CA GLU A 288 -12.53 -1.99 -19.34
C GLU A 288 -13.24 -0.88 -18.53
N LYS A 289 -14.09 -1.26 -17.57
CA LYS A 289 -14.77 -0.30 -16.69
C LYS A 289 -13.75 0.48 -15.85
N LEU A 290 -12.75 -0.20 -15.29
CA LEU A 290 -11.71 0.45 -14.49
C LEU A 290 -10.86 1.42 -15.31
N ASN A 291 -10.55 1.08 -16.57
CA ASN A 291 -9.84 1.97 -17.49
C ASN A 291 -10.66 3.22 -17.84
N VAL A 292 -11.96 3.07 -18.07
CA VAL A 292 -12.86 4.24 -18.26
C VAL A 292 -12.85 5.17 -17.04
N GLU A 293 -12.89 4.63 -15.82
CA GLU A 293 -12.79 5.47 -14.61
C GLU A 293 -11.42 6.14 -14.48
N ARG A 294 -10.34 5.45 -14.88
CA ARG A 294 -8.98 6.01 -14.92
C ARG A 294 -8.85 7.15 -15.93
N GLU A 295 -9.43 7.00 -17.13
CA GLU A 295 -9.40 8.04 -18.16
C GLU A 295 -10.20 9.28 -17.79
N LYS A 296 -11.32 9.12 -17.04
CA LYS A 296 -12.14 10.25 -16.57
C LYS A 296 -11.39 11.13 -15.58
N ASP A 297 -10.71 10.54 -14.63
CA ASP A 297 -9.96 11.22 -13.58
C ASP A 297 -8.84 10.32 -13.04
N PRO A 298 -7.63 10.41 -13.63
CA PRO A 298 -6.49 9.60 -13.20
C PRO A 298 -6.11 9.79 -11.72
N ASN A 299 -6.26 11.01 -11.18
CA ASN A 299 -5.90 11.29 -9.79
C ASN A 299 -6.88 10.62 -8.82
N ASN A 300 -8.19 10.81 -9.02
CA ASN A 300 -9.20 10.11 -8.23
C ASN A 300 -9.12 8.58 -8.40
N PHE A 301 -8.75 8.09 -9.59
CA PHE A 301 -8.54 6.67 -9.79
C PHE A 301 -7.38 6.16 -8.93
N ASN A 302 -6.24 6.84 -8.94
CA ASN A 302 -5.09 6.45 -8.11
C ASN A 302 -5.44 6.49 -6.61
N CYS A 303 -6.13 7.53 -6.17
CA CYS A 303 -6.59 7.63 -4.78
C CYS A 303 -7.54 6.49 -4.41
N LEU A 304 -8.70 6.42 -5.07
CA LEU A 304 -9.82 5.60 -4.63
C LEU A 304 -9.70 4.14 -5.02
N TYR A 305 -9.14 3.89 -6.23
CA TYR A 305 -9.08 2.53 -6.78
C TYR A 305 -7.73 1.85 -6.58
N GLN A 306 -6.62 2.62 -6.52
CA GLN A 306 -5.29 2.05 -6.29
C GLN A 306 -4.81 2.21 -4.84
N GLY A 307 -5.51 3.05 -4.03
CA GLY A 307 -5.10 3.35 -2.66
C GLY A 307 -3.81 4.16 -2.57
N ASP A 308 -3.46 4.84 -3.67
CA ASP A 308 -2.27 5.68 -3.82
C ASP A 308 -2.67 7.17 -4.02
N PRO A 309 -2.83 7.94 -2.93
CA PRO A 309 -3.27 9.32 -2.98
C PRO A 309 -2.16 10.33 -3.28
N ALA A 310 -0.96 9.90 -3.63
CA ALA A 310 0.10 10.83 -3.95
C ALA A 310 -0.35 11.75 -5.10
N SER A 311 -0.54 13.03 -4.80
CA SER A 311 -1.09 13.98 -5.76
C SER A 311 -0.07 14.25 -6.87
N ALA A 312 -0.52 14.21 -8.13
CA ALA A 312 0.31 14.61 -9.26
C ALA A 312 0.74 16.09 -9.17
N GLU A 313 -0.02 16.93 -8.48
CA GLU A 313 0.26 18.36 -8.31
C GLU A 313 1.39 18.64 -7.30
N GLY A 314 1.66 17.73 -6.37
CA GLY A 314 2.76 17.86 -5.40
C GLY A 314 4.04 17.13 -5.80
N ARG A 315 4.00 16.28 -6.81
CA ARG A 315 5.16 15.47 -7.23
C ARG A 315 6.23 16.34 -7.89
N LEU A 316 7.47 16.14 -7.48
CA LEU A 316 8.59 16.82 -8.08
C LEU A 316 8.89 16.32 -9.49
N TYR A 317 8.76 15.00 -9.70
CA TYR A 317 8.99 14.34 -10.98
C TYR A 317 7.67 13.98 -11.64
N LYS A 318 7.60 14.25 -12.94
CA LYS A 318 6.53 13.77 -13.84
C LYS A 318 6.83 12.33 -14.25
N GLU A 319 6.02 11.77 -15.14
CA GLU A 319 6.28 10.49 -15.74
C GLU A 319 7.63 10.50 -16.48
N PHE A 320 8.51 9.53 -16.16
CA PHE A 320 9.79 9.39 -16.82
C PHE A 320 9.64 8.77 -18.21
N LYS A 321 10.46 9.20 -19.15
CA LYS A 321 10.60 8.51 -20.44
C LYS A 321 11.11 7.10 -20.22
N THR A 322 10.66 6.16 -21.04
CA THR A 322 11.11 4.76 -20.96
C THR A 322 11.75 4.31 -22.29
N TYR A 323 12.56 3.26 -22.24
CA TYR A 323 13.15 2.65 -23.41
C TYR A 323 12.95 1.12 -23.41
N VAL A 324 12.77 0.57 -24.61
CA VAL A 324 12.86 -0.86 -24.92
C VAL A 324 14.19 -1.13 -25.62
N ASP A 325 14.49 -0.40 -26.70
CA ASP A 325 15.80 -0.42 -27.37
C ASP A 325 16.57 0.87 -27.02
N PRO A 326 17.73 0.78 -26.35
CA PRO A 326 18.55 1.94 -26.06
C PRO A 326 18.93 2.80 -27.26
N LYS A 327 19.00 2.22 -28.48
CA LYS A 327 19.35 2.92 -29.73
C LYS A 327 18.35 4.00 -30.12
N GLU A 328 17.12 3.96 -29.61
CA GLU A 328 16.10 5.00 -29.82
C GLU A 328 16.57 6.37 -29.31
N TYR A 329 17.49 6.38 -28.33
CA TYR A 329 18.04 7.59 -27.73
C TYR A 329 19.36 8.08 -28.39
N GLY A 330 19.79 7.47 -29.49
CA GLY A 330 20.91 7.91 -30.31
C GLY A 330 22.17 7.06 -30.18
N GLU A 331 23.35 7.70 -30.16
CA GLU A 331 24.65 7.05 -30.15
C GLU A 331 25.15 6.80 -28.73
N TYR A 332 25.57 5.56 -28.44
CA TYR A 332 26.20 5.21 -27.17
C TYR A 332 27.53 5.98 -26.99
N VAL A 333 27.74 6.54 -25.81
CA VAL A 333 28.94 7.32 -25.47
C VAL A 333 29.80 6.63 -24.42
N ARG A 334 29.19 6.24 -23.28
CA ARG A 334 29.88 5.63 -22.13
C ARG A 334 28.91 5.01 -21.13
N SER A 335 29.45 4.15 -20.26
CA SER A 335 28.75 3.61 -19.10
C SER A 335 29.32 4.17 -17.80
N GLY A 336 28.46 4.49 -16.84
CA GLY A 336 28.82 5.02 -15.54
C GLY A 336 28.02 4.37 -14.40
N CYS A 337 28.46 4.69 -13.19
CA CYS A 337 27.71 4.41 -11.96
C CYS A 337 27.82 5.59 -11.00
N TYR A 338 26.77 5.90 -10.28
CA TYR A 338 26.78 6.91 -9.21
C TYR A 338 26.38 6.26 -7.90
N ILE A 339 27.07 6.61 -6.81
CA ILE A 339 26.87 6.02 -5.49
C ILE A 339 26.71 7.15 -4.46
N ASP A 340 25.61 7.12 -3.72
CA ASP A 340 25.39 7.85 -2.48
C ASP A 340 25.36 6.84 -1.31
N VAL A 341 26.18 7.10 -0.29
CA VAL A 341 26.42 6.16 0.83
C VAL A 341 25.76 6.68 2.09
N ALA A 342 24.84 5.90 2.63
CA ALA A 342 24.27 6.16 3.95
C ALA A 342 25.27 5.88 5.08
N ASP A 343 25.50 6.85 5.96
CA ASP A 343 26.34 6.70 7.15
C ASP A 343 25.49 6.81 8.42
N LYS A 344 25.06 5.72 8.99
CA LYS A 344 24.34 5.65 10.26
C LYS A 344 23.03 6.45 10.30
N GLY A 345 21.93 5.81 10.04
CA GLY A 345 20.60 6.43 10.11
C GLY A 345 19.53 5.60 9.45
N THR A 346 18.47 6.27 9.03
CA THR A 346 17.33 5.72 8.30
C THR A 346 17.52 5.73 6.77
N ASP A 347 18.63 6.28 6.27
CA ASP A 347 18.89 6.45 4.83
C ASP A 347 19.47 5.17 4.22
N ASP A 348 19.18 4.96 2.93
CA ASP A 348 19.63 3.79 2.16
C ASP A 348 20.88 4.10 1.36
N THR A 349 21.86 3.18 1.34
CA THR A 349 22.92 3.26 0.33
C THR A 349 22.32 3.02 -1.04
N THR A 350 22.42 4.00 -1.92
CA THR A 350 21.85 3.96 -3.28
C THR A 350 22.96 4.01 -4.32
N ALA A 351 23.01 3.02 -5.21
CA ALA A 351 23.91 2.99 -6.35
C ALA A 351 23.14 2.72 -7.64
N ILE A 352 23.38 3.51 -8.68
CA ILE A 352 22.69 3.42 -9.97
C ILE A 352 23.72 3.32 -11.10
N CYS A 353 23.63 2.23 -11.89
CA CYS A 353 24.37 2.05 -13.13
C CYS A 353 23.55 2.54 -14.33
N TYR A 354 24.21 3.23 -15.26
CA TYR A 354 23.57 3.84 -16.43
C TYR A 354 24.49 3.84 -17.64
N ASP A 355 23.88 3.95 -18.82
CA ASP A 355 24.59 4.22 -20.08
C ASP A 355 24.24 5.62 -20.57
N VAL A 356 25.24 6.37 -21.04
CA VAL A 356 25.05 7.72 -21.59
C VAL A 356 24.97 7.63 -23.11
N TYR A 357 23.92 8.24 -23.66
CA TYR A 357 23.66 8.32 -25.09
C TYR A 357 23.64 9.77 -25.56
N ARG A 358 24.08 9.99 -26.78
CA ARG A 358 24.03 11.27 -27.48
C ARG A 358 22.83 11.28 -28.42
N GLY A 359 21.88 12.16 -28.13
CA GLY A 359 20.67 12.30 -28.97
C GLY A 359 20.97 12.73 -30.41
N PRO A 360 20.11 12.33 -31.35
CA PRO A 360 20.36 12.57 -32.78
C PRO A 360 20.11 14.02 -33.21
N VAL A 361 19.33 14.78 -32.45
CA VAL A 361 18.96 16.17 -32.80
C VAL A 361 19.63 17.13 -31.84
N PRO A 362 20.49 18.05 -32.33
CA PRO A 362 21.06 19.09 -31.47
C PRO A 362 20.02 20.14 -31.11
N ILE A 363 20.01 20.57 -29.85
CA ILE A 363 19.19 21.67 -29.34
C ILE A 363 20.04 22.90 -29.07
N TYR A 364 19.43 24.09 -29.18
CA TYR A 364 20.13 25.33 -28.87
C TYR A 364 20.32 25.48 -27.37
N ASN A 365 21.57 25.56 -26.94
CA ASN A 365 21.93 25.77 -25.53
C ASN A 365 22.14 27.27 -25.27
N GLU A 366 21.25 27.86 -24.48
CA GLU A 366 21.29 29.29 -24.16
C GLU A 366 22.55 29.72 -23.37
N LYS A 367 23.13 28.82 -22.58
CA LYS A 367 24.33 29.11 -21.78
C LYS A 367 25.58 29.16 -22.64
N THR A 368 25.71 28.21 -23.57
CA THR A 368 26.89 28.13 -24.45
C THR A 368 26.70 28.89 -25.75
N LYS A 369 25.47 29.32 -26.07
CA LYS A 369 25.09 30.00 -27.33
C LYS A 369 25.39 29.12 -28.57
N ARG A 370 25.29 27.79 -28.45
CA ARG A 370 25.57 26.80 -29.50
C ARG A 370 24.48 25.74 -29.58
N PHE A 371 24.37 25.12 -30.74
CA PHE A 371 23.61 23.89 -30.91
C PHE A 371 24.44 22.72 -30.41
N GLU A 372 23.95 22.02 -29.41
CA GLU A 372 24.60 20.87 -28.77
C GLU A 372 23.63 19.68 -28.74
N PRO A 373 24.13 18.43 -28.93
CA PRO A 373 23.27 17.27 -28.82
C PRO A 373 22.79 17.10 -27.38
N LEU A 374 21.52 16.78 -27.23
CA LEU A 374 20.97 16.44 -25.91
C LEU A 374 21.54 15.10 -25.47
N MET A 375 22.03 15.03 -24.25
CA MET A 375 22.56 13.80 -23.66
C MET A 375 21.50 13.13 -22.82
N PHE A 376 21.43 11.79 -22.84
CA PHE A 376 20.52 10.99 -22.05
C PHE A 376 21.29 9.99 -21.20
N ALA A 377 20.83 9.75 -19.97
CA ALA A 377 21.30 8.63 -19.16
C ALA A 377 20.20 7.57 -19.05
N LEU A 378 20.45 6.41 -19.62
CA LEU A 378 19.55 5.26 -19.61
C LEU A 378 19.91 4.39 -18.40
N ILE A 379 18.98 4.25 -17.47
CA ILE A 379 19.17 3.48 -16.24
C ILE A 379 19.18 2.00 -16.56
N LYS A 380 20.16 1.27 -16.04
CA LYS A 380 20.36 -0.17 -16.31
C LYS A 380 20.14 -1.05 -15.09
N ASP A 381 20.65 -0.60 -13.95
CA ASP A 381 20.66 -1.41 -12.74
C ASP A 381 20.70 -0.52 -11.50
N VAL A 382 20.05 -0.95 -10.43
CA VAL A 382 19.86 -0.16 -9.21
C VAL A 382 20.09 -1.06 -8.00
N GLU A 383 20.95 -0.61 -7.10
CA GLU A 383 21.06 -1.15 -5.74
C GLU A 383 20.57 -0.08 -4.77
N LYS A 384 19.44 -0.35 -4.09
CA LYS A 384 18.90 0.48 -3.02
C LYS A 384 18.71 -0.42 -1.80
N ASN A 385 19.53 -0.22 -0.76
CA ASN A 385 19.64 -1.17 0.32
C ASN A 385 19.76 -0.46 1.67
N PRO A 386 18.83 -0.71 2.62
CA PRO A 386 18.89 -0.22 3.99
C PRO A 386 19.89 -1.00 4.87
N ALA A 387 20.50 -2.06 4.32
CA ALA A 387 21.45 -2.87 5.07
C ALA A 387 22.71 -2.07 5.39
N ASN A 388 23.44 -2.56 6.40
CA ASN A 388 24.71 -1.99 6.80
C ASN A 388 25.73 -1.96 5.63
N THR A 389 26.72 -1.12 5.75
CA THR A 389 27.78 -0.94 4.74
C THR A 389 28.55 -2.22 4.43
N ASP A 390 28.55 -3.24 5.29
CA ASP A 390 29.24 -4.52 5.02
C ASP A 390 28.56 -5.31 3.91
N THR A 391 27.22 -5.32 3.86
CA THR A 391 26.46 -5.94 2.77
C THR A 391 26.65 -5.17 1.47
N THR A 392 26.50 -3.85 1.49
CA THR A 392 26.58 -3.00 0.28
C THR A 392 28.02 -2.96 -0.30
N ARG A 393 29.06 -3.16 0.52
CA ARG A 393 30.44 -3.37 0.06
C ARG A 393 30.65 -4.66 -0.75
N VAL A 394 29.67 -5.56 -0.78
CA VAL A 394 29.67 -6.79 -1.59
C VAL A 394 28.76 -6.64 -2.79
N THR A 395 27.52 -6.18 -2.56
CA THR A 395 26.48 -6.12 -3.61
C THR A 395 26.76 -5.04 -4.65
N VAL A 396 27.20 -3.85 -4.25
CA VAL A 396 27.51 -2.74 -5.18
C VAL A 396 28.65 -3.09 -6.16
N PRO A 397 29.81 -3.61 -5.75
CA PRO A 397 30.83 -4.08 -6.70
C PRO A 397 30.35 -5.18 -7.64
N ALA A 398 29.53 -6.11 -7.14
CA ALA A 398 28.96 -7.18 -7.96
C ALA A 398 28.03 -6.62 -9.04
N MET A 399 27.19 -5.63 -8.69
CA MET A 399 26.33 -4.93 -9.63
C MET A 399 27.16 -4.20 -10.71
N ILE A 400 28.20 -3.45 -10.33
CA ILE A 400 29.06 -2.72 -11.26
C ILE A 400 29.79 -3.64 -12.23
N ASN A 401 30.35 -4.74 -11.72
CA ASN A 401 31.17 -5.67 -12.51
C ASN A 401 30.37 -6.52 -13.50
N ARG A 402 29.04 -6.72 -13.28
CA ARG A 402 28.17 -7.48 -14.20
C ARG A 402 27.65 -6.65 -15.37
N GLN A 403 27.92 -5.32 -15.41
CA GLN A 403 27.40 -4.48 -16.49
C GLN A 403 28.06 -4.75 -17.84
N SER A 404 27.23 -4.71 -18.92
CA SER A 404 27.68 -4.77 -20.31
C SER A 404 26.93 -3.70 -21.12
N PRO A 405 27.59 -2.72 -21.75
CA PRO A 405 29.05 -2.46 -21.69
C PRO A 405 29.56 -2.24 -20.27
N ALA A 406 30.86 -2.47 -20.06
CA ALA A 406 31.49 -2.31 -18.75
C ALA A 406 31.47 -0.84 -18.28
N VAL A 407 31.21 -0.64 -17.00
CA VAL A 407 31.28 0.69 -16.36
C VAL A 407 32.70 1.24 -16.48
N GLY A 408 32.81 2.44 -17.03
CA GLY A 408 34.13 3.14 -17.20
C GLY A 408 34.52 3.99 -15.98
N ASN A 409 33.55 4.69 -15.39
CA ASN A 409 33.75 5.54 -14.22
C ASN A 409 32.66 5.37 -13.18
N VAL A 410 33.02 5.40 -11.92
CA VAL A 410 32.11 5.38 -10.78
C VAL A 410 32.28 6.68 -10.02
N TRP A 411 31.21 7.45 -9.89
CA TRP A 411 31.13 8.62 -9.03
C TRP A 411 30.66 8.17 -7.65
N CYS A 412 31.42 8.49 -6.61
CA CYS A 412 31.03 8.19 -5.25
C CYS A 412 31.18 9.43 -4.38
N GLU A 413 30.11 9.80 -3.69
CA GLU A 413 30.16 10.89 -2.72
C GLU A 413 31.03 10.49 -1.53
N SER A 414 31.96 11.39 -1.14
CA SER A 414 32.90 11.16 -0.02
C SER A 414 32.36 11.69 1.31
N ASN A 415 31.15 12.25 1.33
CA ASN A 415 30.49 12.72 2.54
C ASN A 415 30.17 11.53 3.47
N SER A 416 30.11 11.77 4.77
CA SER A 416 29.49 10.84 5.74
C SER A 416 29.94 9.36 5.63
N GLY A 417 31.25 9.09 5.60
CA GLY A 417 31.76 7.70 5.50
C GLY A 417 31.92 7.17 4.07
N GLY A 418 31.44 7.88 3.06
CA GLY A 418 31.56 7.52 1.64
C GLY A 418 33.00 7.42 1.14
N ASP A 419 33.94 8.15 1.72
CA ASP A 419 35.38 8.03 1.37
C ASP A 419 35.92 6.62 1.69
N SER A 420 35.65 6.08 2.87
CA SER A 420 36.06 4.73 3.24
C SER A 420 35.37 3.67 2.38
N PHE A 421 34.06 3.79 2.19
CA PHE A 421 33.27 2.91 1.35
C PHE A 421 33.78 2.90 -0.10
N GLY A 422 33.96 4.08 -0.70
CA GLY A 422 34.42 4.21 -2.08
C GLY A 422 35.81 3.62 -2.31
N ARG A 423 36.73 3.78 -1.35
CA ARG A 423 38.06 3.14 -1.42
C ARG A 423 38.02 1.63 -1.36
N ASP A 424 37.10 1.06 -0.57
CA ASP A 424 36.96 -0.38 -0.47
C ASP A 424 36.28 -0.97 -1.73
N VAL A 425 35.28 -0.28 -2.26
CA VAL A 425 34.63 -0.65 -3.54
C VAL A 425 35.64 -0.56 -4.68
N ALA A 426 36.48 0.48 -4.72
CA ALA A 426 37.51 0.67 -5.76
C ALA A 426 38.48 -0.52 -5.90
N LYS A 427 38.76 -1.24 -4.81
CA LYS A 427 39.61 -2.45 -4.82
C LYS A 427 38.94 -3.64 -5.50
N LYS A 428 37.61 -3.63 -5.61
CA LYS A 428 36.80 -4.77 -6.07
C LYS A 428 36.20 -4.58 -7.46
N ILE A 429 36.34 -3.39 -8.07
CA ILE A 429 35.80 -3.05 -9.40
C ILE A 429 36.90 -2.82 -10.41
N ARG A 430 36.57 -2.99 -11.70
CA ARG A 430 37.50 -2.67 -12.83
C ARG A 430 37.38 -1.22 -13.30
N ALA A 431 36.29 -0.55 -12.93
CA ALA A 431 36.04 0.84 -13.27
C ALA A 431 36.94 1.81 -12.51
N HIS A 432 37.13 3.01 -13.06
CA HIS A 432 37.80 4.09 -12.33
C HIS A 432 36.85 4.66 -11.25
N MET A 433 37.33 4.75 -9.99
CA MET A 433 36.58 5.36 -8.89
C MET A 433 36.94 6.86 -8.78
N SER A 434 35.91 7.69 -8.88
CA SER A 434 36.02 9.15 -8.71
C SER A 434 35.33 9.56 -7.41
N LEU A 435 36.13 9.74 -6.35
CA LEU A 435 35.62 10.27 -5.07
C LEU A 435 35.51 11.80 -5.18
N PHE A 436 34.42 12.38 -4.69
CA PHE A 436 34.23 13.81 -4.66
C PHE A 436 33.39 14.23 -3.45
N HIS A 437 33.58 15.46 -2.99
CA HIS A 437 32.78 16.02 -1.90
C HIS A 437 31.60 16.83 -2.48
N GLN A 438 30.39 16.55 -2.00
CA GLN A 438 29.19 17.31 -2.35
C GLN A 438 28.95 18.38 -1.27
N GLY A 439 29.19 19.64 -1.60
CA GLY A 439 29.05 20.74 -0.64
C GLY A 439 27.77 21.59 -0.83
N ALA A 440 27.03 21.37 -1.92
CA ALA A 440 25.81 22.13 -2.18
C ALA A 440 24.61 21.57 -1.40
N ASN A 441 23.65 22.44 -1.08
CA ASN A 441 22.43 22.03 -0.38
C ASN A 441 21.63 21.01 -1.22
N LYS A 442 21.38 19.85 -0.66
CA LYS A 442 20.73 18.69 -1.29
C LYS A 442 19.35 19.05 -1.83
N GLU A 443 18.51 19.67 -1.00
CA GLU A 443 17.16 20.11 -1.37
C GLU A 443 17.17 21.04 -2.59
N SER A 444 17.99 22.07 -2.55
CA SER A 444 18.10 23.05 -3.63
C SER A 444 18.57 22.42 -4.95
N ARG A 445 19.50 21.46 -4.88
CA ARG A 445 20.00 20.71 -6.05
C ARG A 445 18.88 19.90 -6.69
N ILE A 446 18.17 19.10 -5.88
CA ILE A 446 17.10 18.22 -6.34
C ILE A 446 16.00 19.05 -7.00
N ILE A 447 15.48 20.08 -6.34
CA ILE A 447 14.40 20.92 -6.87
C ILE A 447 14.82 21.64 -8.15
N THR A 448 16.00 22.24 -8.17
CA THR A 448 16.48 23.01 -9.33
C THR A 448 16.70 22.15 -10.56
N ASN A 449 17.19 20.92 -10.38
CA ASN A 449 17.54 20.04 -11.49
C ASN A 449 16.41 19.08 -11.90
N ALA A 450 15.34 18.97 -11.11
CA ALA A 450 14.23 18.02 -11.37
C ALA A 450 13.65 18.07 -12.79
N PRO A 451 13.42 19.26 -13.43
CA PRO A 451 12.94 19.30 -14.79
C PRO A 451 13.87 18.61 -15.79
N MET A 452 15.20 18.82 -15.62
CA MET A 452 16.22 18.25 -16.51
C MET A 452 16.45 16.78 -16.23
N VAL A 453 16.38 16.37 -14.96
CA VAL A 453 16.39 14.95 -14.56
C VAL A 453 15.23 14.22 -15.23
N ASN A 454 14.03 14.78 -15.17
CA ASN A 454 12.83 14.19 -15.78
C ASN A 454 12.91 14.12 -17.32
N GLU A 455 13.63 15.05 -17.95
CA GLU A 455 13.77 15.09 -19.41
C GLU A 455 14.87 14.15 -19.94
N GLN A 456 16.00 14.04 -19.23
CA GLN A 456 17.23 13.42 -19.72
C GLN A 456 17.57 12.07 -19.06
N ILE A 457 16.94 11.73 -17.94
CA ILE A 457 17.04 10.38 -17.35
C ILE A 457 15.92 9.52 -17.94
N VAL A 458 16.28 8.32 -18.41
CA VAL A 458 15.35 7.41 -19.08
C VAL A 458 15.37 6.05 -18.38
N MET A 459 14.20 5.53 -18.08
CA MET A 459 14.02 4.27 -17.37
C MET A 459 13.81 3.10 -18.33
N PRO A 460 14.19 1.85 -18.01
CA PRO A 460 13.75 0.71 -18.80
C PRO A 460 12.22 0.59 -18.73
N PHE A 461 11.56 0.08 -19.80
CA PHE A 461 10.10 0.04 -19.88
C PHE A 461 9.43 -0.70 -18.71
N ASP A 462 10.14 -1.67 -18.11
CA ASP A 462 9.68 -2.51 -17.00
C ASP A 462 10.29 -2.12 -15.64
N TRP A 463 10.75 -0.88 -15.49
CA TRP A 463 11.47 -0.42 -14.30
C TRP A 463 10.65 -0.44 -13.00
N GLU A 464 9.32 -0.33 -13.10
CA GLU A 464 8.42 -0.49 -11.95
C GLU A 464 8.58 -1.86 -11.29
N ARG A 465 8.65 -2.90 -12.13
CA ARG A 465 8.85 -4.28 -11.69
C ARG A 465 10.29 -4.57 -11.31
N ARG A 466 11.26 -4.06 -12.09
CA ARG A 466 12.69 -4.34 -11.86
C ARG A 466 13.25 -3.61 -10.65
N PHE A 467 12.79 -2.37 -10.42
CA PHE A 467 13.31 -1.49 -9.38
C PHE A 467 12.19 -0.86 -8.54
N PRO A 468 11.35 -1.68 -7.86
CA PRO A 468 10.15 -1.18 -7.18
C PRO A 468 10.49 -0.12 -6.10
N GLY A 469 11.60 -0.26 -5.38
CA GLY A 469 12.04 0.72 -4.40
C GLY A 469 12.46 2.06 -5.01
N MET A 470 13.10 2.07 -6.18
CA MET A 470 13.43 3.28 -6.93
C MET A 470 12.16 3.91 -7.52
N HIS A 471 11.29 3.09 -8.12
CA HIS A 471 10.02 3.54 -8.69
C HIS A 471 9.21 4.29 -7.62
N TYR A 472 9.01 3.67 -6.46
CA TYR A 472 8.30 4.29 -5.34
C TYR A 472 8.97 5.61 -4.92
N ALA A 473 10.28 5.62 -4.73
CA ALA A 473 11.01 6.79 -4.25
C ALA A 473 10.88 8.02 -5.15
N VAL A 474 10.81 7.86 -6.49
CA VAL A 474 10.70 9.00 -7.40
C VAL A 474 9.27 9.37 -7.74
N THR A 475 8.37 8.40 -7.86
CA THR A 475 6.96 8.66 -8.18
C THR A 475 6.18 9.29 -7.03
N HIS A 476 6.68 9.14 -5.79
CA HIS A 476 6.09 9.69 -4.57
C HIS A 476 6.89 10.88 -4.01
N TYR A 477 7.97 11.30 -4.68
CA TYR A 477 8.78 12.41 -4.20
C TYR A 477 8.08 13.76 -4.41
N LEU A 478 7.88 14.49 -3.32
CA LEU A 478 7.11 15.73 -3.31
C LEU A 478 8.02 16.95 -3.50
N SER A 479 7.48 18.01 -4.10
CA SER A 479 8.15 19.30 -4.25
C SER A 479 8.36 20.01 -2.91
N VAL A 480 7.60 19.64 -1.87
CA VAL A 480 7.80 20.09 -0.49
C VAL A 480 8.79 19.16 0.20
N PHE A 481 10.05 19.55 0.26
CA PHE A 481 11.16 18.71 0.72
C PHE A 481 10.95 18.05 2.07
N LYS A 482 10.47 18.79 3.07
CA LYS A 482 10.21 18.27 4.43
C LYS A 482 9.15 17.18 4.50
N ALA A 483 8.36 16.98 3.44
CA ALA A 483 7.35 15.94 3.37
C ALA A 483 7.91 14.59 2.88
N ASN A 484 9.16 14.56 2.42
CA ASN A 484 9.80 13.34 1.93
C ASN A 484 10.54 12.63 3.06
N ALA A 485 10.28 11.33 3.23
CA ALA A 485 10.95 10.51 4.24
C ALA A 485 12.40 10.16 3.84
N HIS A 486 12.66 10.03 2.52
CA HIS A 486 13.94 9.64 1.93
C HIS A 486 14.17 10.42 0.65
N ASP A 487 15.40 10.87 0.44
CA ASP A 487 15.81 11.65 -0.73
C ASP A 487 16.99 11.03 -1.51
N ASP A 488 17.42 9.81 -1.14
CA ASP A 488 18.60 9.14 -1.67
C ASP A 488 18.54 8.93 -3.19
N VAL A 489 17.41 8.42 -3.71
CA VAL A 489 17.25 8.18 -5.16
C VAL A 489 17.16 9.49 -5.95
N PRO A 490 16.33 10.48 -5.58
CA PRO A 490 16.33 11.81 -6.20
C PRO A 490 17.69 12.47 -6.22
N ASP A 491 18.47 12.34 -5.16
CA ASP A 491 19.82 12.91 -5.08
C ASP A 491 20.79 12.22 -6.04
N VAL A 492 20.78 10.89 -6.10
CA VAL A 492 21.60 10.12 -7.06
C VAL A 492 21.23 10.47 -8.51
N LEU A 493 19.93 10.58 -8.85
CA LEU A 493 19.50 10.99 -10.20
C LEU A 493 19.98 12.40 -10.53
N THR A 494 19.89 13.32 -9.57
CA THR A 494 20.41 14.69 -9.69
C THR A 494 21.93 14.66 -9.89
N GLY A 495 22.65 13.85 -9.13
CA GLY A 495 24.08 13.68 -9.27
C GLY A 495 24.50 13.11 -10.63
N ILE A 496 23.76 12.15 -11.18
CA ILE A 496 23.98 11.63 -12.55
C ILE A 496 23.83 12.78 -13.56
N TYR A 497 22.75 13.56 -13.46
CA TYR A 497 22.54 14.71 -14.34
C TYR A 497 23.71 15.71 -14.26
N GLU A 498 24.11 16.10 -13.06
CA GLU A 498 25.19 17.09 -12.84
C GLU A 498 26.55 16.60 -13.37
N LYS A 499 26.89 15.32 -13.23
CA LYS A 499 28.19 14.77 -13.61
C LYS A 499 28.29 14.37 -15.07
N GLU A 500 27.18 13.94 -15.68
CA GLU A 500 27.20 13.27 -16.96
C GLU A 500 26.44 14.01 -18.08
N LEU A 501 25.40 14.77 -17.75
CA LEU A 501 24.48 15.33 -18.73
C LEU A 501 24.52 16.85 -18.80
N SER A 502 24.92 17.53 -17.70
CA SER A 502 25.07 18.98 -17.71
C SER A 502 26.30 19.42 -18.49
N VAL A 503 26.27 20.61 -19.08
CA VAL A 503 27.38 21.21 -19.82
C VAL A 503 28.67 21.28 -18.99
N ALA A 504 28.55 21.42 -17.67
CA ALA A 504 29.72 21.41 -16.76
C ALA A 504 30.36 20.01 -16.66
N GLY A 505 29.56 18.93 -16.81
CA GLY A 505 30.05 17.55 -16.81
C GLY A 505 30.94 17.24 -18.00
N ASP A 506 30.60 17.71 -19.20
CA ASP A 506 31.40 17.51 -20.42
C ASP A 506 32.78 18.21 -20.35
N VAL A 507 32.86 19.37 -19.72
CA VAL A 507 34.14 20.08 -19.52
C VAL A 507 35.06 19.32 -18.56
N ALA A 508 34.52 18.68 -17.53
CA ALA A 508 35.30 17.87 -16.58
C ALA A 508 35.86 16.59 -17.24
N TYR A 509 35.11 15.97 -18.16
CA TYR A 509 35.54 14.78 -18.89
C TYR A 509 36.56 15.11 -20.00
N GLY A 510 36.38 16.23 -20.69
CA GLY A 510 37.31 16.71 -21.75
C GLY A 510 38.68 17.07 -21.22
N LYS A 511 38.80 17.69 -20.04
CA LYS A 511 40.06 18.02 -19.40
C LYS A 511 40.90 16.79 -19.01
N ARG A 512 40.30 15.65 -18.69
CA ARG A 512 41.01 14.40 -18.35
C ARG A 512 41.59 13.67 -19.57
N ARG A 513 40.96 13.77 -20.76
CA ARG A 513 41.51 13.22 -22.01
C ARG A 513 42.74 13.99 -22.51
N GLY A 514 42.84 15.30 -22.23
CA GLY A 514 43.98 16.12 -22.58
C GLY A 514 45.27 15.84 -21.79
N LEU A 515 45.17 15.26 -20.60
CA LEU A 515 46.31 14.94 -19.72
C LEU A 515 46.99 13.58 -20.01
N ARG A 516 46.42 12.75 -20.91
CA ARG A 516 47.02 11.45 -21.34
C ARG A 516 47.79 11.53 -22.67
N ARG A 517 48.05 12.74 -23.20
CA ARG A 517 48.92 12.96 -24.36
C ARG A 517 50.08 13.87 -23.97
N ARG A 518 50.89 13.41 -23.02
CA ARG A 518 52.31 13.79 -22.87
C ARG A 518 53.06 12.69 -22.15
#